data_77f3f92b31fec7941cb3c74407c684db
#
_entry.id   77f3f92b31fec7941cb3c74407c684db
#
_cell.length_a   1.000
_cell.length_b   1.000
_cell.length_c   1.000
_cell.angle_alpha   90.00
_cell.angle_beta   90.00
_cell.angle_gamma   90.00
#
_symmetry.space_group_name_H-M   'P 1'
#
loop_
_entity.id
_entity.type
_entity.pdbx_description
1 polymer ?
#
loop_
_entity_poly.entity_id
_entity_poly.type
_entity_poly.pdbx_seq_one_letter_code
_entity_poly.pdbx_strand_id
1 'polypeptide(L)'
;MCSKTLKCVSDLKGWECIKNMENDMARNTERDEREATRRKEQLMKAGFKLFSENGIENVSLQKVADAADVGVATMYKYYQTKVKLVVAISGKIWGDIWKSVLAQNGPDFFENFTAYEYIEFYLDMIIRLYREKPEMLRFSNNYKNFIYHEGIEEEPLGEHLDVLEPLRAMYHKLYEQAKVDHSIRTDLSEQELFTTVAIAMLAVAERYAQGIVWANDHKTDHTQELKYLKEMLLMWCK
;
A
#
# COMPACT_ATOMS: atom_id res chain seq x y z
N MET A 1 -42.14 -15.68 30.05
CA MET A 1 -40.84 -16.34 29.88
C MET A 1 -39.67 -15.61 30.61
N CYS A 2 -39.96 -14.89 31.70
CA CYS A 2 -38.96 -14.04 32.38
C CYS A 2 -38.59 -14.49 33.81
N SER A 3 -38.96 -15.72 34.20
CA SER A 3 -38.80 -16.20 35.59
C SER A 3 -37.68 -17.23 35.80
N LYS A 4 -37.03 -17.70 34.73
CA LYS A 4 -35.93 -18.69 34.87
C LYS A 4 -34.52 -18.09 34.89
N THR A 5 -34.36 -16.83 34.49
CA THR A 5 -33.04 -16.16 34.38
C THR A 5 -32.56 -15.56 35.71
N LEU A 6 -33.40 -15.28 36.64
CA LEU A 6 -33.08 -14.66 37.94
C LEU A 6 -32.64 -15.62 39.03
N LYS A 7 -32.82 -16.95 38.87
CA LYS A 7 -32.43 -17.97 39.86
C LYS A 7 -30.98 -18.46 39.68
N CYS A 8 -30.31 -18.13 38.59
CA CYS A 8 -28.93 -18.59 38.29
C CYS A 8 -27.83 -17.71 38.89
N VAL A 9 -28.15 -16.56 39.50
CA VAL A 9 -27.13 -15.57 39.93
C VAL A 9 -26.77 -15.70 41.42
N SER A 10 -27.43 -16.54 42.17
CA SER A 10 -27.18 -16.65 43.63
C SER A 10 -26.25 -17.79 44.05
N ASP A 11 -25.86 -18.70 43.15
CA ASP A 11 -25.03 -19.86 43.49
C ASP A 11 -23.69 -19.82 42.72
N LEU A 12 -22.59 -20.32 43.31
CA LEU A 12 -21.26 -20.45 42.70
C LEU A 12 -21.32 -21.05 41.26
N LYS A 13 -22.25 -21.95 41.00
CA LYS A 13 -22.52 -22.52 39.64
C LYS A 13 -23.08 -21.50 38.64
N GLY A 14 -23.78 -20.47 39.11
CA GLY A 14 -24.29 -19.39 38.26
C GLY A 14 -23.17 -18.50 37.73
N TRP A 15 -22.18 -18.21 38.56
CA TRP A 15 -20.98 -17.44 38.16
C TRP A 15 -20.10 -18.17 37.15
N GLU A 16 -19.94 -19.50 37.32
CA GLU A 16 -19.21 -20.33 36.33
C GLU A 16 -19.96 -20.39 34.98
N CYS A 17 -21.31 -20.44 35.01
CA CYS A 17 -22.10 -20.43 33.78
C CYS A 17 -21.96 -19.10 33.02
N ILE A 18 -22.00 -17.95 33.74
CA ILE A 18 -21.81 -16.61 33.14
C ILE A 18 -20.41 -16.48 32.58
N LYS A 19 -19.35 -16.87 33.32
CA LYS A 19 -17.97 -16.85 32.81
C LYS A 19 -17.78 -17.73 31.57
N ASN A 20 -18.40 -18.89 31.52
CA ASN A 20 -18.31 -19.77 30.36
C ASN A 20 -19.04 -19.16 29.14
N MET A 21 -20.20 -18.51 29.33
CA MET A 21 -20.92 -17.80 28.28
C MET A 21 -20.11 -16.58 27.76
N GLU A 22 -19.49 -15.81 28.64
CA GLU A 22 -18.61 -14.68 28.27
C GLU A 22 -17.37 -15.18 27.50
N ASN A 23 -16.75 -16.28 27.94
CA ASN A 23 -15.63 -16.89 27.24
C ASN A 23 -16.02 -17.45 25.86
N ASP A 24 -17.22 -18.05 25.73
CA ASP A 24 -17.71 -18.58 24.46
C ASP A 24 -18.10 -17.43 23.51
N MET A 25 -18.67 -16.35 24.01
CA MET A 25 -18.93 -15.14 23.21
C MET A 25 -17.61 -14.49 22.75
N ALA A 26 -16.62 -14.34 23.62
CA ALA A 26 -15.32 -13.81 23.27
C ALA A 26 -14.64 -14.67 22.19
N ARG A 27 -14.63 -16.00 22.33
CA ARG A 27 -14.08 -16.93 21.33
C ARG A 27 -14.81 -16.83 19.98
N ASN A 28 -16.13 -16.70 19.97
CA ASN A 28 -16.90 -16.53 18.74
C ASN A 28 -16.57 -15.21 18.06
N THR A 29 -16.47 -14.10 18.83
CA THR A 29 -16.08 -12.78 18.31
C THR A 29 -14.70 -12.82 17.68
N GLU A 30 -13.68 -13.38 18.37
CA GLU A 30 -12.34 -13.54 17.82
C GLU A 30 -12.31 -14.39 16.54
N ARG A 31 -13.09 -15.45 16.49
CA ARG A 31 -13.19 -16.31 15.31
C ARG A 31 -13.81 -15.55 14.13
N ASP A 32 -14.88 -14.80 14.38
CA ASP A 32 -15.56 -14.01 13.37
C ASP A 32 -14.65 -12.89 12.82
N GLU A 33 -13.89 -12.23 13.70
CA GLU A 33 -12.89 -11.21 13.31
C GLU A 33 -11.77 -11.80 12.46
N ARG A 34 -11.23 -12.96 12.85
CA ARG A 34 -10.19 -13.66 12.06
C ARG A 34 -10.71 -14.06 10.69
N GLU A 35 -11.94 -14.55 10.63
CA GLU A 35 -12.55 -14.92 9.34
C GLU A 35 -12.82 -13.69 8.47
N ALA A 36 -13.29 -12.59 9.06
CA ALA A 36 -13.46 -11.31 8.35
C ALA A 36 -12.15 -10.79 7.79
N THR A 37 -11.07 -10.80 8.59
CA THR A 37 -9.71 -10.42 8.17
C THR A 37 -9.23 -11.28 7.01
N ARG A 38 -9.36 -12.59 7.12
CA ARG A 38 -8.98 -13.53 6.06
C ARG A 38 -9.71 -13.26 4.75
N ARG A 39 -11.03 -13.03 4.81
CA ARG A 39 -11.86 -12.73 3.61
C ARG A 39 -11.47 -11.39 2.98
N LYS A 40 -11.19 -10.36 3.79
CA LYS A 40 -10.69 -9.08 3.30
C LYS A 40 -9.35 -9.25 2.56
N GLU A 41 -8.43 -10.03 3.12
CA GLU A 41 -7.14 -10.32 2.49
C GLU A 41 -7.28 -11.10 1.18
N GLN A 42 -8.18 -12.09 1.12
CA GLN A 42 -8.48 -12.81 -0.11
C GLN A 42 -8.99 -11.88 -1.22
N LEU A 43 -9.93 -10.99 -0.88
CA LEU A 43 -10.46 -9.98 -1.80
C LEU A 43 -9.39 -9.00 -2.28
N MET A 44 -8.55 -8.49 -1.37
CA MET A 44 -7.44 -7.60 -1.74
C MET A 44 -6.43 -8.30 -2.65
N LYS A 45 -6.06 -9.55 -2.35
CA LYS A 45 -5.13 -10.34 -3.17
C LYS A 45 -5.68 -10.61 -4.57
N ALA A 46 -6.94 -11.01 -4.68
CA ALA A 46 -7.60 -11.24 -5.96
C ALA A 46 -7.76 -9.93 -6.75
N GLY A 47 -8.19 -8.86 -6.08
CA GLY A 47 -8.30 -7.52 -6.67
C GLY A 47 -6.96 -7.02 -7.19
N PHE A 48 -5.89 -7.08 -6.38
CA PHE A 48 -4.54 -6.70 -6.80
C PHE A 48 -4.11 -7.41 -8.08
N LYS A 49 -4.25 -8.73 -8.13
CA LYS A 49 -3.89 -9.54 -9.30
C LYS A 49 -4.67 -9.08 -10.54
N LEU A 50 -5.99 -9.04 -10.44
CA LEU A 50 -6.85 -8.69 -11.57
C LEU A 50 -6.63 -7.25 -12.05
N PHE A 51 -6.50 -6.31 -11.13
CA PHE A 51 -6.29 -4.90 -11.44
C PHE A 51 -4.92 -4.61 -12.06
N SER A 52 -3.87 -5.30 -11.60
CA SER A 52 -2.53 -5.17 -12.18
C SER A 52 -2.41 -5.75 -13.59
N GLU A 53 -3.19 -6.81 -13.89
CA GLU A 53 -3.15 -7.49 -15.19
C GLU A 53 -4.08 -6.87 -16.24
N ASN A 54 -5.25 -6.37 -15.83
CA ASN A 54 -6.33 -6.00 -16.75
C ASN A 54 -6.72 -4.50 -16.71
N GLY A 55 -6.14 -3.71 -15.81
CA GLY A 55 -6.63 -2.37 -15.49
C GLY A 55 -7.82 -2.40 -14.53
N ILE A 56 -7.98 -1.32 -13.76
CA ILE A 56 -9.03 -1.25 -12.72
C ILE A 56 -10.42 -1.09 -13.36
N GLU A 57 -10.53 -0.29 -14.41
CA GLU A 57 -11.79 0.00 -15.11
C GLU A 57 -12.43 -1.27 -15.64
N ASN A 58 -11.61 -2.17 -16.19
CA ASN A 58 -12.06 -3.39 -16.90
C ASN A 58 -12.45 -4.55 -15.97
N VAL A 59 -12.28 -4.39 -14.67
CA VAL A 59 -12.55 -5.45 -13.68
C VAL A 59 -13.72 -5.04 -12.80
N SER A 60 -14.78 -5.86 -12.78
CA SER A 60 -15.93 -5.65 -11.89
C SER A 60 -15.65 -6.23 -10.48
N LEU A 61 -16.35 -5.69 -9.47
CA LEU A 61 -16.30 -6.25 -8.10
C LEU A 61 -16.80 -7.70 -8.05
N GLN A 62 -17.73 -8.07 -8.94
CA GLN A 62 -18.17 -9.46 -9.08
C GLN A 62 -16.99 -10.38 -9.47
N LYS A 63 -16.21 -10.00 -10.50
CA LYS A 63 -15.01 -10.75 -10.90
C LYS A 63 -14.01 -10.91 -9.77
N VAL A 64 -13.83 -9.88 -8.95
CA VAL A 64 -12.94 -9.95 -7.78
C VAL A 64 -13.48 -10.91 -6.73
N ALA A 65 -14.78 -10.85 -6.44
CA ALA A 65 -15.44 -11.74 -5.48
C ALA A 65 -15.33 -13.22 -5.92
N ASP A 66 -15.61 -13.49 -7.19
CA ASP A 66 -15.50 -14.84 -7.78
C ASP A 66 -14.06 -15.36 -7.71
N ALA A 67 -13.07 -14.53 -8.07
CA ALA A 67 -11.65 -14.90 -8.02
C ALA A 67 -11.12 -15.11 -6.58
N ALA A 68 -11.75 -14.47 -5.60
CA ALA A 68 -11.42 -14.60 -4.19
C ALA A 68 -12.13 -15.77 -3.49
N ASP A 69 -13.07 -16.45 -4.18
CA ASP A 69 -14.00 -17.43 -3.59
C ASP A 69 -14.78 -16.83 -2.39
N VAL A 70 -15.25 -15.59 -2.57
CA VAL A 70 -16.02 -14.85 -1.55
C VAL A 70 -17.35 -14.41 -2.16
N GLY A 71 -18.42 -14.62 -1.43
CA GLY A 71 -19.75 -14.19 -1.89
C GLY A 71 -19.82 -12.67 -2.13
N VAL A 72 -20.48 -12.26 -3.22
CA VAL A 72 -20.62 -10.85 -3.64
C VAL A 72 -21.22 -9.97 -2.54
N ALA A 73 -22.21 -10.47 -1.80
CA ALA A 73 -22.77 -9.76 -0.66
C ALA A 73 -21.72 -9.45 0.42
N THR A 74 -20.79 -10.39 0.65
CA THR A 74 -19.68 -10.22 1.59
C THR A 74 -18.67 -9.19 1.06
N MET A 75 -18.41 -9.19 -0.24
CA MET A 75 -17.58 -8.16 -0.89
C MET A 75 -18.14 -6.76 -0.62
N TYR A 76 -19.44 -6.53 -0.92
CA TYR A 76 -20.06 -5.23 -0.68
C TYR A 76 -20.17 -4.87 0.82
N LYS A 77 -20.28 -5.85 1.70
CA LYS A 77 -20.23 -5.63 3.16
C LYS A 77 -18.89 -5.01 3.59
N TYR A 78 -17.77 -5.45 3.00
CA TYR A 78 -16.44 -5.00 3.43
C TYR A 78 -15.98 -3.72 2.72
N TYR A 79 -16.18 -3.64 1.40
CA TYR A 79 -15.59 -2.56 0.61
C TYR A 79 -16.61 -1.60 0.00
N GLN A 80 -17.90 -1.93 -0.01
CA GLN A 80 -19.01 -1.09 -0.50
C GLN A 80 -18.84 -0.60 -1.95
N THR A 81 -17.67 -0.06 -2.30
CA THR A 81 -17.37 0.50 -3.64
C THR A 81 -16.03 -0.04 -4.17
N LYS A 82 -15.86 0.03 -5.50
CA LYS A 82 -14.58 -0.29 -6.16
C LYS A 82 -13.46 0.62 -5.67
N VAL A 83 -13.74 1.91 -5.47
CA VAL A 83 -12.79 2.90 -4.95
C VAL A 83 -12.21 2.45 -3.61
N LYS A 84 -13.08 2.11 -2.64
CA LYS A 84 -12.62 1.66 -1.31
C LYS A 84 -11.74 0.41 -1.36
N LEU A 85 -12.07 -0.56 -2.22
CA LEU A 85 -11.21 -1.72 -2.41
C LEU A 85 -9.85 -1.34 -3.00
N VAL A 86 -9.85 -0.50 -4.02
CA VAL A 86 -8.63 -0.07 -4.74
C VAL A 86 -7.71 0.72 -3.82
N VAL A 87 -8.27 1.64 -3.02
CA VAL A 87 -7.52 2.42 -2.00
C VAL A 87 -6.93 1.52 -0.92
N ALA A 88 -7.72 0.57 -0.39
CA ALA A 88 -7.24 -0.38 0.61
C ALA A 88 -6.11 -1.26 0.06
N ILE A 89 -6.20 -1.71 -1.20
CA ILE A 89 -5.11 -2.46 -1.85
C ILE A 89 -3.85 -1.58 -1.97
N SER A 90 -3.99 -0.33 -2.40
CA SER A 90 -2.85 0.59 -2.54
C SER A 90 -2.15 0.85 -1.20
N GLY A 91 -2.92 1.17 -0.16
CA GLY A 91 -2.39 1.37 1.19
C GLY A 91 -1.67 0.12 1.72
N LYS A 92 -2.26 -1.07 1.52
CA LYS A 92 -1.63 -2.33 1.92
C LYS A 92 -0.30 -2.57 1.20
N ILE A 93 -0.23 -2.38 -0.12
CA ILE A 93 0.98 -2.63 -0.91
C ILE A 93 2.13 -1.75 -0.41
N TRP A 94 1.91 -0.45 -0.33
CA TRP A 94 2.94 0.49 0.13
C TRP A 94 3.29 0.27 1.60
N GLY A 95 2.31 -0.01 2.45
CA GLY A 95 2.53 -0.34 3.85
C GLY A 95 3.36 -1.60 4.05
N ASP A 96 3.12 -2.65 3.26
CA ASP A 96 3.89 -3.91 3.33
C ASP A 96 5.34 -3.71 2.84
N ILE A 97 5.57 -2.86 1.83
CA ILE A 97 6.93 -2.48 1.38
C ILE A 97 7.68 -1.83 2.54
N TRP A 98 7.11 -0.81 3.18
CA TRP A 98 7.77 -0.09 4.26
C TRP A 98 7.98 -0.95 5.50
N LYS A 99 6.99 -1.75 5.89
CA LYS A 99 7.16 -2.73 6.98
C LYS A 99 8.30 -3.69 6.69
N SER A 100 8.44 -4.14 5.44
CA SER A 100 9.54 -5.02 5.03
C SER A 100 10.89 -4.32 5.11
N VAL A 101 10.98 -3.05 4.70
CA VAL A 101 12.22 -2.25 4.81
C VAL A 101 12.64 -2.13 6.27
N LEU A 102 11.73 -1.71 7.15
CA LEU A 102 12.02 -1.54 8.57
C LEU A 102 12.29 -2.88 9.28
N ALA A 103 11.61 -3.95 8.90
CA ALA A 103 11.85 -5.28 9.46
C ALA A 103 13.24 -5.84 9.11
N GLN A 104 13.77 -5.49 7.93
CA GLN A 104 15.10 -5.93 7.47
C GLN A 104 16.24 -5.09 8.05
N ASN A 105 16.02 -3.81 8.31
CA ASN A 105 17.08 -2.85 8.64
C ASN A 105 16.96 -2.25 10.05
N GLY A 106 15.84 -2.45 10.73
CA GLY A 106 15.54 -1.85 12.04
C GLY A 106 14.71 -0.56 11.95
N PRO A 107 14.06 -0.15 13.05
CA PRO A 107 13.20 1.03 13.07
C PRO A 107 13.97 2.33 12.83
N ASP A 108 15.23 2.39 13.24
CA ASP A 108 16.08 3.59 13.19
C ASP A 108 16.92 3.66 11.89
N PHE A 109 16.58 2.84 10.90
CA PHE A 109 17.37 2.67 9.66
C PHE A 109 17.72 3.99 8.97
N PHE A 110 16.79 4.92 8.94
CA PHE A 110 16.97 6.20 8.26
C PHE A 110 17.49 7.33 9.17
N GLU A 111 17.74 7.09 10.46
CA GLU A 111 18.11 8.18 11.40
C GLU A 111 19.40 8.91 11.03
N ASN A 112 20.34 8.18 10.46
CA ASN A 112 21.65 8.72 10.10
C ASN A 112 21.81 8.99 8.59
N PHE A 113 20.74 8.88 7.81
CA PHE A 113 20.79 9.16 6.39
C PHE A 113 20.90 10.67 6.14
N THR A 114 21.74 11.04 5.19
CA THR A 114 21.64 12.33 4.52
C THR A 114 20.47 12.32 3.53
N ALA A 115 20.01 13.48 3.09
CA ALA A 115 18.98 13.57 2.06
C ALA A 115 19.40 12.87 0.76
N TYR A 116 20.68 12.94 0.41
CA TYR A 116 21.22 12.24 -0.76
C TYR A 116 21.09 10.71 -0.65
N GLU A 117 21.49 10.14 0.48
CA GLU A 117 21.40 8.68 0.72
C GLU A 117 19.95 8.20 0.74
N TYR A 118 19.02 9.00 1.27
CA TYR A 118 17.59 8.68 1.26
C TYR A 118 17.01 8.66 -0.17
N ILE A 119 17.37 9.67 -0.98
CA ILE A 119 16.96 9.70 -2.39
C ILE A 119 17.56 8.49 -3.12
N GLU A 120 18.84 8.21 -2.93
CA GLU A 120 19.48 7.05 -3.55
C GLU A 120 18.79 5.74 -3.18
N PHE A 121 18.50 5.53 -1.89
CA PHE A 121 17.75 4.36 -1.41
C PHE A 121 16.36 4.25 -2.07
N TYR A 122 15.63 5.38 -2.17
CA TYR A 122 14.32 5.39 -2.82
C TYR A 122 14.41 4.99 -4.29
N LEU A 123 15.38 5.52 -5.03
CA LEU A 123 15.58 5.20 -6.44
C LEU A 123 15.96 3.72 -6.63
N ASP A 124 16.82 3.17 -5.77
CA ASP A 124 17.17 1.75 -5.77
C ASP A 124 15.98 0.85 -5.43
N MET A 125 15.13 1.27 -4.51
CA MET A 125 13.88 0.57 -4.19
C MET A 125 12.96 0.47 -5.42
N ILE A 126 12.82 1.54 -6.20
CA ILE A 126 12.00 1.51 -7.44
C ILE A 126 12.61 0.57 -8.49
N ILE A 127 13.93 0.57 -8.67
CA ILE A 127 14.62 -0.38 -9.57
C ILE A 127 14.38 -1.82 -9.10
N ARG A 128 14.48 -2.06 -7.81
CA ARG A 128 14.20 -3.38 -7.22
C ARG A 128 12.76 -3.81 -7.43
N LEU A 129 11.78 -2.92 -7.25
CA LEU A 129 10.37 -3.21 -7.53
C LEU A 129 10.16 -3.57 -9.00
N TYR A 130 10.80 -2.86 -9.92
CA TYR A 130 10.72 -3.16 -11.35
C TYR A 130 11.23 -4.58 -11.66
N ARG A 131 12.33 -5.01 -11.05
CA ARG A 131 12.92 -6.33 -11.28
C ARG A 131 12.16 -7.47 -10.63
N GLU A 132 11.75 -7.27 -9.38
CA GLU A 132 11.25 -8.35 -8.52
C GLU A 132 9.72 -8.41 -8.47
N LYS A 133 9.04 -7.28 -8.64
CA LYS A 133 7.58 -7.14 -8.45
C LYS A 133 6.96 -6.15 -9.45
N PRO A 134 7.16 -6.33 -10.76
CA PRO A 134 6.65 -5.38 -11.76
C PRO A 134 5.12 -5.22 -11.73
N GLU A 135 4.39 -6.23 -11.21
CA GLU A 135 2.94 -6.14 -11.02
C GLU A 135 2.53 -5.04 -10.02
N MET A 136 3.39 -4.70 -9.06
CA MET A 136 3.13 -3.58 -8.14
C MET A 136 3.20 -2.24 -8.86
N LEU A 137 4.15 -2.07 -9.76
CA LEU A 137 4.28 -0.87 -10.59
C LEU A 137 3.13 -0.76 -11.61
N ARG A 138 2.70 -1.89 -12.21
CA ARG A 138 1.50 -1.92 -13.06
C ARG A 138 0.25 -1.50 -12.29
N PHE A 139 0.07 -2.05 -11.09
CA PHE A 139 -1.04 -1.65 -10.23
C PHE A 139 -0.98 -0.16 -9.87
N SER A 140 0.20 0.36 -9.50
CA SER A 140 0.40 1.77 -9.15
C SER A 140 -0.01 2.71 -10.30
N ASN A 141 0.41 2.38 -11.53
CA ASN A 141 -0.01 3.15 -12.71
C ASN A 141 -1.53 3.08 -12.95
N ASN A 142 -2.12 1.88 -12.88
CA ASN A 142 -3.55 1.68 -13.05
C ASN A 142 -4.36 2.40 -11.95
N TYR A 143 -3.86 2.41 -10.71
CA TYR A 143 -4.44 3.13 -9.58
C TYR A 143 -4.51 4.64 -9.85
N LYS A 144 -3.40 5.26 -10.25
CA LYS A 144 -3.34 6.70 -10.54
C LYS A 144 -4.30 7.09 -11.66
N ASN A 145 -4.34 6.31 -12.74
CA ASN A 145 -5.24 6.54 -13.85
C ASN A 145 -6.70 6.45 -13.41
N PHE A 146 -7.05 5.42 -12.64
CA PHE A 146 -8.40 5.22 -12.13
C PHE A 146 -8.84 6.36 -11.21
N ILE A 147 -8.01 6.76 -10.23
CA ILE A 147 -8.32 7.88 -9.32
C ILE A 147 -8.53 9.18 -10.11
N TYR A 148 -7.68 9.46 -11.08
CA TYR A 148 -7.79 10.64 -11.93
C TYR A 148 -9.08 10.65 -12.78
N HIS A 149 -9.39 9.54 -13.45
CA HIS A 149 -10.57 9.43 -14.32
C HIS A 149 -11.90 9.45 -13.56
N GLU A 150 -11.94 8.87 -12.36
CA GLU A 150 -13.13 8.89 -11.50
C GLU A 150 -13.32 10.23 -10.78
N GLY A 151 -12.36 11.16 -10.89
CA GLY A 151 -12.41 12.47 -10.22
C GLY A 151 -12.51 12.35 -8.70
N ILE A 152 -11.79 11.36 -8.12
CA ILE A 152 -11.90 11.06 -6.70
C ILE A 152 -11.15 12.12 -5.89
N GLU A 153 -11.85 12.75 -4.97
CA GLU A 153 -11.30 13.72 -4.02
C GLU A 153 -10.44 13.04 -2.95
N GLU A 154 -9.75 13.84 -2.12
CA GLU A 154 -8.78 13.34 -1.13
C GLU A 154 -9.39 12.47 -0.02
N GLU A 155 -10.64 12.73 0.39
CA GLU A 155 -11.28 12.03 1.52
C GLU A 155 -11.30 10.49 1.36
N PRO A 156 -11.68 9.92 0.21
CA PRO A 156 -11.62 8.47 0.01
C PRO A 156 -10.21 7.89 -0.02
N LEU A 157 -9.17 8.73 -0.15
CA LEU A 157 -7.77 8.32 -0.26
C LEU A 157 -7.05 8.21 1.08
N GLY A 158 -7.73 8.51 2.21
CA GLY A 158 -7.13 8.60 3.54
C GLY A 158 -6.20 7.43 3.88
N GLU A 159 -6.67 6.18 3.75
CA GLU A 159 -5.84 4.99 4.04
C GLU A 159 -4.56 4.91 3.19
N HIS A 160 -4.58 5.42 1.97
CA HIS A 160 -3.40 5.47 1.11
C HIS A 160 -2.47 6.61 1.53
N LEU A 161 -3.01 7.79 1.84
CA LEU A 161 -2.26 8.97 2.26
C LEU A 161 -1.61 8.74 3.63
N ASP A 162 -2.31 8.12 4.58
CA ASP A 162 -1.79 7.78 5.91
C ASP A 162 -0.53 6.90 5.86
N VAL A 163 -0.44 6.00 4.87
CA VAL A 163 0.75 5.16 4.66
C VAL A 163 1.94 5.98 4.13
N LEU A 164 1.68 7.04 3.38
CA LEU A 164 2.72 7.88 2.79
C LEU A 164 3.20 9.00 3.72
N GLU A 165 2.41 9.37 4.72
CA GLU A 165 2.72 10.49 5.61
C GLU A 165 4.04 10.33 6.38
N PRO A 166 4.39 9.15 6.96
CA PRO A 166 5.70 8.97 7.60
C PRO A 166 6.88 9.18 6.64
N LEU A 167 6.68 8.86 5.36
CA LEU A 167 7.70 9.04 4.32
C LEU A 167 7.90 10.51 3.98
N ARG A 168 6.81 11.26 3.89
CA ARG A 168 6.85 12.71 3.67
C ARG A 168 7.51 13.41 4.85
N ALA A 169 7.16 13.05 6.08
CA ALA A 169 7.76 13.60 7.28
C ALA A 169 9.27 13.31 7.36
N MET A 170 9.69 12.10 6.99
CA MET A 170 11.11 11.73 6.92
C MET A 170 11.84 12.56 5.85
N TYR A 171 11.27 12.64 4.64
CA TYR A 171 11.88 13.44 3.57
C TYR A 171 11.99 14.92 3.95
N HIS A 172 10.95 15.48 4.55
CA HIS A 172 10.97 16.86 5.07
C HIS A 172 12.12 17.09 6.06
N LYS A 173 12.27 16.21 7.06
CA LYS A 173 13.37 16.28 8.02
C LYS A 173 14.74 16.28 7.34
N LEU A 174 14.94 15.39 6.36
CA LEU A 174 16.20 15.27 5.64
C LEU A 174 16.44 16.46 4.70
N TYR A 175 15.41 17.01 4.10
CA TYR A 175 15.51 18.22 3.27
C TYR A 175 15.90 19.44 4.12
N GLU A 176 15.33 19.61 5.31
CA GLU A 176 15.73 20.67 6.24
C GLU A 176 17.20 20.50 6.70
N GLN A 177 17.62 19.27 6.95
CA GLN A 177 19.02 18.97 7.27
C GLN A 177 19.95 19.30 6.09
N ALA A 178 19.55 19.06 4.86
CA ALA A 178 20.33 19.34 3.66
C ALA A 178 20.65 20.82 3.47
N LYS A 179 19.85 21.72 4.03
CA LYS A 179 20.17 23.17 4.06
C LYS A 179 21.42 23.48 4.89
N VAL A 180 21.82 22.57 5.77
CA VAL A 180 22.97 22.70 6.66
C VAL A 180 24.17 21.85 6.16
N ASP A 181 23.92 20.58 5.80
CA ASP A 181 24.98 19.65 5.40
C ASP A 181 25.30 19.67 3.90
N HIS A 182 24.48 20.36 3.10
CA HIS A 182 24.63 20.48 1.66
C HIS A 182 24.70 19.13 0.91
N SER A 183 24.07 18.09 1.47
CA SER A 183 24.04 16.75 0.87
C SER A 183 23.29 16.71 -0.46
N ILE A 184 22.31 17.59 -0.64
CA ILE A 184 21.62 17.83 -1.91
C ILE A 184 21.43 19.34 -2.13
N ARG A 185 21.08 19.73 -3.36
CA ARG A 185 20.69 21.10 -3.69
C ARG A 185 19.45 21.54 -2.92
N THR A 186 19.41 22.80 -2.51
CA THR A 186 18.28 23.40 -1.76
C THR A 186 17.85 24.75 -2.36
N ASP A 187 18.23 25.00 -3.60
CA ASP A 187 17.79 26.17 -4.38
C ASP A 187 16.38 26.04 -4.98
N LEU A 188 15.80 24.82 -4.90
CA LEU A 188 14.43 24.51 -5.24
C LEU A 188 13.64 24.24 -3.98
N SER A 189 12.32 24.31 -4.04
CA SER A 189 11.49 23.85 -2.94
C SER A 189 11.58 22.33 -2.76
N GLU A 190 11.32 21.87 -1.52
CA GLU A 190 11.23 20.45 -1.20
C GLU A 190 10.29 19.70 -2.15
N GLN A 191 9.12 20.27 -2.45
CA GLN A 191 8.14 19.68 -3.34
C GLN A 191 8.66 19.56 -4.78
N GLU A 192 9.28 20.59 -5.33
CA GLU A 192 9.83 20.58 -6.69
C GLU A 192 10.92 19.52 -6.81
N LEU A 193 11.84 19.45 -5.85
CA LEU A 193 12.92 18.47 -5.84
C LEU A 193 12.36 17.05 -5.77
N PHE A 194 11.49 16.77 -4.79
CA PHE A 194 10.91 15.45 -4.61
C PHE A 194 10.09 15.02 -5.82
N THR A 195 9.23 15.90 -6.34
CA THR A 195 8.40 15.60 -7.52
C THR A 195 9.28 15.29 -8.72
N THR A 196 10.31 16.10 -8.96
CA THR A 196 11.21 15.88 -10.11
C THR A 196 11.91 14.54 -10.02
N VAL A 197 12.45 14.18 -8.86
CA VAL A 197 13.25 12.96 -8.71
C VAL A 197 12.41 11.71 -8.55
N ALA A 198 11.51 11.73 -7.57
CA ALA A 198 10.75 10.54 -7.20
C ALA A 198 9.70 10.19 -8.24
N ILE A 199 8.96 11.18 -8.74
CA ILE A 199 7.90 10.96 -9.71
C ILE A 199 8.47 10.61 -11.08
N ALA A 200 9.57 11.26 -11.52
CA ALA A 200 10.20 10.90 -12.79
C ALA A 200 10.66 9.44 -12.80
N MET A 201 11.36 9.01 -11.75
CA MET A 201 11.82 7.62 -11.64
C MET A 201 10.66 6.63 -11.62
N LEU A 202 9.64 6.90 -10.79
CA LEU A 202 8.48 6.04 -10.67
C LEU A 202 7.70 5.95 -11.99
N ALA A 203 7.47 7.06 -12.68
CA ALA A 203 6.74 7.11 -13.94
C ALA A 203 7.44 6.30 -15.05
N VAL A 204 8.78 6.39 -15.14
CA VAL A 204 9.55 5.59 -16.11
C VAL A 204 9.51 4.11 -15.76
N ALA A 205 9.69 3.75 -14.50
CA ALA A 205 9.61 2.36 -14.04
C ALA A 205 8.22 1.75 -14.25
N GLU A 206 7.15 2.51 -13.98
CA GLU A 206 5.77 2.11 -14.27
C GLU A 206 5.55 1.87 -15.77
N ARG A 207 6.08 2.75 -16.62
CA ARG A 207 6.00 2.62 -18.07
C ARG A 207 6.70 1.35 -18.56
N TYR A 208 7.90 1.07 -18.05
CA TYR A 208 8.64 -0.15 -18.37
C TYR A 208 7.92 -1.40 -17.86
N ALA A 209 7.34 -1.37 -16.67
CA ALA A 209 6.58 -2.47 -16.11
C ALA A 209 5.31 -2.80 -16.91
N GLN A 210 4.71 -1.84 -17.61
CA GLN A 210 3.60 -2.06 -18.55
C GLN A 210 4.05 -2.77 -19.84
N GLY A 211 5.34 -2.80 -20.15
CA GLY A 211 5.88 -3.39 -21.39
C GLY A 211 5.60 -2.56 -22.62
N ILE A 212 5.28 -1.28 -22.49
CA ILE A 212 4.93 -0.37 -23.60
C ILE A 212 6.05 0.67 -23.75
N VAL A 213 7.21 0.24 -24.21
CA VAL A 213 8.36 1.12 -24.45
C VAL A 213 8.45 1.50 -25.93
N TRP A 214 8.54 0.51 -26.79
CA TRP A 214 8.49 0.63 -28.24
C TRP A 214 7.50 -0.40 -28.81
N ALA A 215 6.98 -0.18 -30.00
CA ALA A 215 5.91 -0.98 -30.58
C ALA A 215 6.15 -2.51 -30.63
N ASN A 216 7.39 -2.95 -30.52
CA ASN A 216 7.79 -4.36 -30.63
C ASN A 216 8.62 -4.89 -29.47
N ASP A 217 8.75 -4.15 -28.36
CA ASP A 217 9.69 -4.46 -27.28
C ASP A 217 8.99 -4.82 -25.96
N HIS A 218 8.12 -5.82 -26.00
CA HIS A 218 7.33 -6.26 -24.82
C HIS A 218 8.09 -7.14 -23.82
N LYS A 219 9.37 -7.48 -24.07
CA LYS A 219 10.13 -8.47 -23.26
C LYS A 219 11.52 -8.01 -22.84
N THR A 220 11.93 -6.80 -23.19
CA THR A 220 13.28 -6.31 -22.85
C THR A 220 13.33 -5.88 -21.39
N ASP A 221 14.39 -6.27 -20.70
CA ASP A 221 14.70 -5.81 -19.35
C ASP A 221 15.34 -4.42 -19.43
N HIS A 222 14.65 -3.43 -18.88
CA HIS A 222 15.09 -2.03 -18.85
C HIS A 222 15.76 -1.64 -17.52
N THR A 223 16.28 -2.62 -16.79
CA THR A 223 16.98 -2.34 -15.52
C THR A 223 18.17 -1.41 -15.71
N GLN A 224 18.90 -1.55 -16.84
CA GLN A 224 20.09 -0.71 -17.08
C GLN A 224 19.71 0.74 -17.38
N GLU A 225 18.65 0.98 -18.13
CA GLU A 225 18.13 2.32 -18.40
C GLU A 225 17.64 3.01 -17.13
N LEU A 226 16.99 2.27 -16.21
CA LEU A 226 16.61 2.79 -14.89
C LEU A 226 17.84 3.15 -14.04
N LYS A 227 18.94 2.39 -14.12
CA LYS A 227 20.20 2.75 -13.46
C LYS A 227 20.82 4.03 -14.02
N TYR A 228 20.81 4.19 -15.34
CA TYR A 228 21.27 5.43 -15.96
C TYR A 228 20.40 6.62 -15.55
N LEU A 229 19.08 6.44 -15.50
CA LEU A 229 18.18 7.47 -15.00
C LEU A 229 18.49 7.82 -13.52
N LYS A 230 18.71 6.80 -12.66
CA LYS A 230 19.13 7.02 -11.27
C LYS A 230 20.40 7.88 -11.21
N GLU A 231 21.43 7.55 -11.97
CA GLU A 231 22.68 8.30 -12.02
C GLU A 231 22.45 9.77 -12.43
N MET A 232 21.64 10.00 -13.47
CA MET A 232 21.29 11.35 -13.92
C MET A 232 20.56 12.15 -12.83
N LEU A 233 19.57 11.54 -12.18
CA LEU A 233 18.79 12.18 -11.11
C LEU A 233 19.66 12.50 -9.89
N LEU A 234 20.55 11.59 -9.48
CA LEU A 234 21.48 11.82 -8.38
C LEU A 234 22.50 12.90 -8.67
N MET A 235 23.00 12.97 -9.91
CA MET A 235 23.89 14.07 -10.35
C MET A 235 23.17 15.41 -10.31
N TRP A 236 21.89 15.45 -10.69
CA TRP A 236 21.09 16.67 -10.68
C TRP A 236 20.73 17.12 -9.26
N CYS A 237 20.63 16.20 -8.30
CA CYS A 237 20.38 16.51 -6.89
C CYS A 237 21.56 17.20 -6.19
N LYS A 238 22.77 17.09 -6.70
CA LYS A 238 23.99 17.74 -6.18
C LYS A 238 24.09 19.17 -6.65
#